data_79e4d1b87b2ea4aab2c2eb531c8d53a3
#
_entry.id   79e4d1b87b2ea4aab2c2eb531c8d53a3
#
_cell.length_a   1.000
_cell.length_b   1.000
_cell.length_c   1.000
_cell.angle_alpha   90.00
_cell.angle_beta   90.00
_cell.angle_gamma   90.00
#
_symmetry.space_group_name_H-M   'P 1'
#
loop_
_entity.id
_entity.type
_entity.pdbx_description
1 polymer ?
#
loop_
_entity_poly.entity_id
_entity_poly.type
_entity_poly.pdbx_seq_one_letter_code
_entity_poly.pdbx_strand_id
1 'polypeptide(L)'
;MIGQIEFNAATYYRYANVDANRLNDTLGDASVTAKAAAAFVQAFVTSMPKGKINTFAQGTLPDLVVVNIRDTQAVNLVGAFQKPVEPDYVRHATEALVQRERELDDAYGITPVNTWVVRIGDATEAAEGPDGLVERRSTLRQMLECIETTVAQRLSEQSNQPTMQMGVQES
;
A
#
# COMPACT_ATOMS: atom_id res chain seq x y z
N MET A 1 -5.11 -40.15 21.31
CA MET A 1 -5.76 -38.83 21.46
C MET A 1 -5.99 -38.30 20.05
N ILE A 2 -7.26 -38.27 19.59
CA ILE A 2 -7.64 -37.77 18.27
C ILE A 2 -7.93 -36.27 18.49
N GLY A 3 -7.04 -35.39 18.06
CA GLY A 3 -7.26 -33.95 18.11
C GLY A 3 -7.91 -33.49 16.80
N GLN A 4 -8.99 -32.75 16.86
CA GLN A 4 -9.51 -32.00 15.72
C GLN A 4 -8.68 -30.72 15.55
N ILE A 5 -8.19 -30.48 14.34
CA ILE A 5 -7.53 -29.22 13.97
C ILE A 5 -8.49 -28.52 13.00
N GLU A 6 -9.05 -27.40 13.45
CA GLU A 6 -9.91 -26.57 12.61
C GLU A 6 -9.05 -25.61 11.78
N PHE A 7 -9.47 -25.38 10.54
CA PHE A 7 -8.81 -24.46 9.61
C PHE A 7 -9.76 -23.34 9.25
N ASN A 8 -9.22 -22.14 9.21
CA ASN A 8 -9.94 -20.96 8.77
C ASN A 8 -9.44 -20.56 7.39
N ALA A 9 -10.33 -20.53 6.39
CA ALA A 9 -10.10 -19.91 5.10
C ALA A 9 -10.83 -18.55 5.10
N ALA A 10 -10.08 -17.46 5.24
CA ALA A 10 -10.62 -16.11 5.30
C ALA A 10 -9.88 -15.20 4.32
N THR A 11 -10.57 -14.15 3.87
CA THR A 11 -9.93 -13.03 3.18
C THR A 11 -9.25 -12.14 4.21
N TYR A 12 -7.97 -11.85 3.99
CA TYR A 12 -7.16 -11.05 4.91
C TYR A 12 -6.83 -9.71 4.29
N TYR A 13 -6.93 -8.66 5.11
CA TYR A 13 -6.39 -7.35 4.82
C TYR A 13 -5.05 -7.18 5.53
N ARG A 14 -4.05 -6.70 4.81
CA ARG A 14 -2.74 -6.37 5.36
C ARG A 14 -2.42 -4.92 5.06
N TYR A 15 -1.85 -4.22 6.03
CA TYR A 15 -1.45 -2.83 5.90
C TYR A 15 -0.04 -2.63 6.43
N ALA A 16 0.71 -1.79 5.74
CA ALA A 16 2.00 -1.27 6.20
C ALA A 16 2.21 0.13 5.65
N ASN A 17 3.04 0.91 6.31
CA ASN A 17 3.49 2.20 5.83
C ASN A 17 5.00 2.37 6.02
N VAL A 18 5.59 3.20 5.19
CA VAL A 18 7.00 3.62 5.25
C VAL A 18 7.04 5.13 5.20
N ASP A 19 7.64 5.74 6.22
CA ASP A 19 8.00 7.16 6.20
C ASP A 19 9.32 7.31 5.43
N ALA A 20 9.20 7.72 4.15
CA ALA A 20 10.35 7.84 3.27
C ALA A 20 11.31 8.96 3.69
N ASN A 21 10.80 10.05 4.30
CA ASN A 21 11.63 11.14 4.78
C ASN A 21 12.51 10.69 5.96
N ARG A 22 11.88 10.05 6.95
CA ARG A 22 12.60 9.53 8.10
C ARG A 22 13.58 8.41 7.73
N LEU A 23 13.24 7.59 6.74
CA LEU A 23 14.15 6.59 6.20
C LEU A 23 15.35 7.26 5.51
N ASN A 24 15.11 8.35 4.77
CA ASN A 24 16.16 9.12 4.12
C ASN A 24 17.09 9.82 5.13
N ASP A 25 16.56 10.34 6.23
CA ASP A 25 17.36 10.90 7.31
C ASP A 25 18.34 9.87 7.92
N THR A 26 17.91 8.60 7.92
CA THR A 26 18.74 7.51 8.45
C THR A 26 19.78 7.01 7.45
N LEU A 27 19.41 6.91 6.17
CA LEU A 27 20.26 6.35 5.10
C LEU A 27 21.17 7.41 4.44
N GLY A 28 20.78 8.67 4.48
CA GLY A 28 21.57 9.81 3.96
C GLY A 28 21.65 9.89 2.43
N ASP A 29 20.88 9.09 1.71
CA ASP A 29 20.91 9.03 0.25
C ASP A 29 19.53 8.71 -0.33
N ALA A 30 19.01 9.61 -1.17
CA ALA A 30 17.68 9.50 -1.76
C ALA A 30 17.53 8.28 -2.68
N SER A 31 18.57 7.89 -3.43
CA SER A 31 18.55 6.73 -4.32
C SER A 31 18.54 5.43 -3.51
N VAL A 32 19.35 5.35 -2.45
CA VAL A 32 19.35 4.20 -1.54
C VAL A 32 18.02 4.06 -0.82
N THR A 33 17.44 5.18 -0.37
CA THR A 33 16.12 5.23 0.29
C THR A 33 15.03 4.75 -0.64
N ALA A 34 15.02 5.20 -1.89
CA ALA A 34 14.04 4.77 -2.87
C ALA A 34 14.11 3.27 -3.16
N LYS A 35 15.32 2.71 -3.30
CA LYS A 35 15.53 1.27 -3.46
C LYS A 35 15.06 0.48 -2.22
N ALA A 36 15.35 1.01 -1.02
CA ALA A 36 14.91 0.38 0.23
C ALA A 36 13.39 0.36 0.35
N ALA A 37 12.70 1.45 -0.03
CA ALA A 37 11.24 1.52 -0.04
C ALA A 37 10.63 0.52 -1.04
N ALA A 38 11.15 0.43 -2.26
CA ALA A 38 10.71 -0.55 -3.26
C ALA A 38 10.95 -1.99 -2.79
N ALA A 39 12.13 -2.27 -2.22
CA ALA A 39 12.47 -3.59 -1.65
C ALA A 39 11.55 -3.97 -0.48
N PHE A 40 11.18 -3.00 0.37
CA PHE A 40 10.19 -3.21 1.43
C PHE A 40 8.83 -3.62 0.86
N VAL A 41 8.33 -2.90 -0.14
CA VAL A 41 7.05 -3.24 -0.80
C VAL A 41 7.11 -4.63 -1.40
N GLN A 42 8.20 -4.98 -2.12
CA GLN A 42 8.39 -6.31 -2.67
C GLN A 42 8.34 -7.39 -1.59
N ALA A 43 9.11 -7.20 -0.51
CA ALA A 43 9.13 -8.15 0.61
C ALA A 43 7.76 -8.27 1.27
N PHE A 44 7.07 -7.15 1.51
CA PHE A 44 5.74 -7.14 2.11
C PHE A 44 4.71 -7.90 1.28
N VAL A 45 4.74 -7.74 -0.05
CA VAL A 45 3.82 -8.44 -0.98
C VAL A 45 4.13 -9.94 -1.06
N THR A 46 5.42 -10.32 -1.11
CA THR A 46 5.83 -11.71 -1.36
C THR A 46 6.05 -12.54 -0.09
N SER A 47 6.19 -11.90 1.07
CA SER A 47 6.40 -12.60 2.35
C SER A 47 5.07 -12.97 2.99
N MET A 48 4.72 -14.25 2.91
CA MET A 48 3.57 -14.82 3.60
C MET A 48 4.00 -15.57 4.85
N PRO A 49 3.18 -15.59 5.92
CA PRO A 49 3.45 -16.41 7.10
C PRO A 49 3.66 -17.87 6.71
N LYS A 50 4.76 -18.47 7.20
CA LYS A 50 5.15 -19.85 6.85
C LYS A 50 4.64 -20.90 7.85
N GLY A 51 3.75 -20.53 8.77
CA GLY A 51 3.17 -21.46 9.72
C GLY A 51 2.51 -22.64 9.02
N LYS A 52 2.90 -23.89 9.38
CA LYS A 52 2.37 -25.14 8.80
C LYS A 52 2.52 -25.28 7.28
N ILE A 53 3.48 -24.59 6.66
CA ILE A 53 3.72 -24.65 5.20
C ILE A 53 3.94 -26.08 4.69
N ASN A 54 4.57 -26.94 5.50
CA ASN A 54 4.82 -28.35 5.13
C ASN A 54 3.53 -29.19 5.08
N THR A 55 2.45 -28.73 5.73
CA THR A 55 1.17 -29.44 5.76
C THR A 55 0.23 -28.92 4.67
N PHE A 56 0.24 -27.62 4.37
CA PHE A 56 -0.74 -26.97 3.51
C PHE A 56 -0.16 -26.38 2.22
N ALA A 57 1.17 -26.33 2.08
CA ALA A 57 1.85 -25.79 0.90
C ALA A 57 1.31 -24.40 0.49
N GLN A 58 0.91 -23.60 1.47
CA GLN A 58 0.34 -22.27 1.26
C GLN A 58 1.42 -21.34 0.69
N GLY A 59 1.30 -21.03 -0.58
CA GLY A 59 2.19 -20.13 -1.33
C GLY A 59 1.39 -19.07 -2.08
N THR A 60 0.29 -18.59 -1.46
CA THR A 60 -0.60 -17.63 -2.10
C THR A 60 0.02 -16.24 -2.16
N LEU A 61 -0.18 -15.55 -3.28
CA LEU A 61 0.09 -14.12 -3.42
C LEU A 61 -1.21 -13.34 -3.22
N PRO A 62 -1.15 -12.05 -2.86
CA PRO A 62 -2.33 -11.21 -2.73
C PRO A 62 -3.10 -11.09 -4.05
N ASP A 63 -4.43 -11.15 -4.02
CA ASP A 63 -5.29 -10.89 -5.16
C ASP A 63 -5.31 -9.40 -5.53
N LEU A 64 -5.17 -8.53 -4.54
CA LEU A 64 -5.12 -7.07 -4.69
C LEU A 64 -3.96 -6.49 -3.89
N VAL A 65 -3.16 -5.65 -4.53
CA VAL A 65 -2.15 -4.80 -3.89
C VAL A 65 -2.40 -3.37 -4.32
N VAL A 66 -2.53 -2.48 -3.35
CA VAL A 66 -2.63 -1.03 -3.56
C VAL A 66 -1.45 -0.37 -2.87
N VAL A 67 -0.74 0.49 -3.60
CA VAL A 67 0.34 1.30 -3.04
C VAL A 67 0.06 2.76 -3.35
N ASN A 68 0.02 3.57 -2.30
CA ASN A 68 -0.17 5.01 -2.36
C ASN A 68 1.08 5.74 -1.90
N ILE A 69 1.50 6.75 -2.63
CA ILE A 69 2.43 7.77 -2.14
C ILE A 69 1.61 8.99 -1.77
N ARG A 70 1.77 9.46 -0.54
CA ARG A 70 1.06 10.63 0.01
C ARG A 70 2.07 11.62 0.57
N ASP A 71 1.78 12.91 0.41
CA ASP A 71 2.52 14.00 1.09
C ASP A 71 1.94 14.28 2.48
N THR A 72 0.85 13.61 2.81
CA THR A 72 0.14 13.69 4.07
C THR A 72 0.46 12.44 4.92
N GLN A 73 -0.27 12.29 6.01
CA GLN A 73 -0.15 11.09 6.84
C GLN A 73 -0.56 9.81 6.11
N ALA A 74 -0.03 8.70 6.54
CA ALA A 74 -0.44 7.38 6.07
C ALA A 74 -1.90 7.09 6.48
N VAL A 75 -2.67 6.46 5.57
CA VAL A 75 -4.09 6.15 5.77
C VAL A 75 -4.27 4.64 5.82
N ASN A 76 -4.88 4.15 6.89
CA ASN A 76 -5.25 2.74 7.04
C ASN A 76 -6.72 2.55 6.66
N LEU A 77 -6.97 1.70 5.68
CA LEU A 77 -8.30 1.43 5.14
C LEU A 77 -9.06 0.32 5.88
N VAL A 78 -8.57 -0.14 7.04
CA VAL A 78 -9.22 -1.20 7.83
C VAL A 78 -10.68 -0.88 8.15
N GLY A 79 -11.04 0.40 8.21
CA GLY A 79 -12.41 0.87 8.40
C GLY A 79 -13.40 0.42 7.31
N ALA A 80 -12.93 0.01 6.13
CA ALA A 80 -13.75 -0.59 5.08
C ALA A 80 -14.42 -1.92 5.53
N PHE A 81 -13.83 -2.59 6.52
CA PHE A 81 -14.21 -3.93 6.97
C PHE A 81 -14.91 -3.93 8.33
N GLN A 82 -15.45 -2.79 8.79
CA GLN A 82 -16.20 -2.70 10.04
C GLN A 82 -17.52 -3.50 10.00
N LYS A 83 -18.10 -3.64 8.82
CA LYS A 83 -19.25 -4.53 8.60
C LYS A 83 -18.74 -5.84 8.01
N PRO A 84 -19.36 -6.99 8.40
CA PRO A 84 -19.05 -8.25 7.74
C PRO A 84 -19.25 -8.14 6.23
N VAL A 85 -18.30 -8.68 5.48
CA VAL A 85 -18.38 -8.77 4.03
C VAL A 85 -19.22 -9.98 3.66
N GLU A 86 -20.16 -9.85 2.73
CA GLU A 86 -21.01 -10.92 2.25
C GLU A 86 -20.25 -11.92 1.35
N PRO A 87 -20.83 -13.12 1.09
CA PRO A 87 -20.24 -14.08 0.14
C PRO A 87 -19.87 -13.42 -1.20
N ASP A 88 -18.87 -13.94 -1.86
CA ASP A 88 -17.98 -13.31 -2.85
C ASP A 88 -17.01 -12.31 -2.16
N TYR A 89 -16.42 -12.79 -1.09
CA TYR A 89 -15.68 -11.98 -0.12
C TYR A 89 -14.58 -11.10 -0.73
N VAL A 90 -13.87 -11.58 -1.75
CA VAL A 90 -12.79 -10.80 -2.42
C VAL A 90 -13.39 -9.63 -3.19
N ARG A 91 -14.49 -9.85 -3.92
CA ARG A 91 -15.17 -8.80 -4.68
C ARG A 91 -15.70 -7.71 -3.77
N HIS A 92 -16.54 -8.07 -2.82
CA HIS A 92 -17.16 -7.11 -1.92
C HIS A 92 -16.13 -6.42 -1.01
N ALA A 93 -15.05 -7.12 -0.62
CA ALA A 93 -13.95 -6.49 0.11
C ALA A 93 -13.19 -5.47 -0.76
N THR A 94 -12.98 -5.77 -2.05
CA THR A 94 -12.35 -4.83 -2.97
C THR A 94 -13.21 -3.58 -3.18
N GLU A 95 -14.50 -3.75 -3.43
CA GLU A 95 -15.45 -2.66 -3.58
C GLU A 95 -15.50 -1.77 -2.34
N ALA A 96 -15.60 -2.37 -1.16
CA ALA A 96 -15.62 -1.64 0.11
C ALA A 96 -14.30 -0.87 0.35
N LEU A 97 -13.15 -1.44 -0.02
CA LEU A 97 -11.85 -0.80 0.11
C LEU A 97 -11.75 0.41 -0.83
N VAL A 98 -12.10 0.25 -2.10
CA VAL A 98 -12.07 1.32 -3.11
C VAL A 98 -12.99 2.48 -2.70
N GLN A 99 -14.23 2.17 -2.32
CA GLN A 99 -15.18 3.17 -1.84
C GLN A 99 -14.63 3.90 -0.61
N ARG A 100 -14.10 3.18 0.36
CA ARG A 100 -13.56 3.77 1.60
C ARG A 100 -12.39 4.70 1.34
N GLU A 101 -11.50 4.35 0.43
CA GLU A 101 -10.37 5.19 0.07
C GLU A 101 -10.84 6.50 -0.55
N ARG A 102 -11.73 6.44 -1.55
CA ARG A 102 -12.30 7.61 -2.21
C ARG A 102 -13.02 8.54 -1.23
N GLU A 103 -13.87 7.97 -0.36
CA GLU A 103 -14.59 8.75 0.65
C GLU A 103 -13.64 9.49 1.61
N LEU A 104 -12.53 8.85 2.01
CA LEU A 104 -11.54 9.48 2.88
C LEU A 104 -10.76 10.57 2.14
N ASP A 105 -10.34 10.31 0.92
CA ASP A 105 -9.59 11.26 0.11
C ASP A 105 -10.43 12.51 -0.17
N ASP A 106 -11.71 12.35 -0.51
CA ASP A 106 -12.64 13.46 -0.75
C ASP A 106 -12.96 14.24 0.53
N ALA A 107 -13.29 13.50 1.62
CA ALA A 107 -13.74 14.15 2.86
C ALA A 107 -12.61 14.92 3.56
N TYR A 108 -11.38 14.47 3.44
CA TYR A 108 -10.24 15.07 4.13
C TYR A 108 -9.26 15.80 3.20
N GLY A 109 -9.48 15.77 1.88
CA GLY A 109 -8.59 16.39 0.90
C GLY A 109 -7.19 15.78 0.89
N ILE A 110 -7.08 14.47 1.07
CA ILE A 110 -5.81 13.75 1.25
C ILE A 110 -5.51 12.80 0.09
N THR A 111 -5.95 13.12 -1.11
CA THR A 111 -5.72 12.32 -2.31
C THR A 111 -4.25 11.96 -2.46
N PRO A 112 -3.92 10.69 -2.76
CA PRO A 112 -2.55 10.27 -3.00
C PRO A 112 -1.92 11.05 -4.17
N VAL A 113 -0.63 11.32 -4.08
CA VAL A 113 0.13 11.89 -5.19
C VAL A 113 0.24 10.88 -6.33
N ASN A 114 0.47 9.62 -5.97
CA ASN A 114 0.49 8.50 -6.90
C ASN A 114 -0.17 7.28 -6.25
N THR A 115 -0.91 6.53 -7.07
CA THR A 115 -1.48 5.23 -6.72
C THR A 115 -1.11 4.20 -7.77
N TRP A 116 -0.73 3.01 -7.34
CA TRP A 116 -0.53 1.85 -8.21
C TRP A 116 -1.30 0.66 -7.67
N VAL A 117 -1.86 -0.11 -8.60
CA VAL A 117 -2.65 -1.30 -8.30
C VAL A 117 -2.09 -2.50 -9.06
N VAL A 118 -1.85 -3.59 -8.34
CA VAL A 118 -1.68 -4.93 -8.90
C VAL A 118 -2.89 -5.74 -8.51
N ARG A 119 -3.55 -6.37 -9.48
CA ARG A 119 -4.75 -7.15 -9.23
C ARG A 119 -4.80 -8.44 -10.06
N ILE A 120 -5.51 -9.43 -9.56
CA ILE A 120 -5.68 -10.74 -10.20
C ILE A 120 -7.17 -11.09 -10.22
N GLY A 121 -7.64 -11.54 -11.40
CA GLY A 121 -9.02 -12.01 -11.58
C GLY A 121 -10.07 -10.91 -11.58
N ASP A 122 -11.32 -11.30 -11.82
CA ASP A 122 -12.46 -10.38 -11.96
C ASP A 122 -12.98 -9.88 -10.61
N ALA A 123 -12.74 -10.63 -9.53
CA ALA A 123 -13.17 -10.24 -8.20
C ALA A 123 -12.51 -8.94 -7.69
N THR A 124 -11.40 -8.52 -8.31
CA THR A 124 -10.68 -7.30 -7.95
C THR A 124 -10.79 -6.19 -8.99
N GLU A 125 -11.71 -6.32 -9.96
CA GLU A 125 -11.85 -5.36 -11.06
C GLU A 125 -12.26 -3.96 -10.62
N ALA A 126 -13.01 -3.82 -9.52
CA ALA A 126 -13.44 -2.53 -8.98
C ALA A 126 -12.26 -1.58 -8.62
N ALA A 127 -11.04 -2.11 -8.46
CA ALA A 127 -9.86 -1.28 -8.20
C ALA A 127 -9.28 -0.62 -9.46
N GLU A 128 -9.77 -0.97 -10.67
CA GLU A 128 -9.31 -0.47 -11.97
C GLU A 128 -10.48 0.15 -12.74
N GLY A 129 -10.21 1.16 -13.55
CA GLY A 129 -11.19 1.83 -14.40
C GLY A 129 -11.64 3.18 -13.85
N PRO A 130 -12.65 3.81 -14.49
CA PRO A 130 -13.09 5.17 -14.17
C PRO A 130 -13.55 5.36 -12.72
N ASP A 131 -14.14 4.32 -12.15
CA ASP A 131 -14.62 4.29 -10.77
C ASP A 131 -13.68 3.57 -9.81
N GLY A 132 -12.52 3.12 -10.29
CA GLY A 132 -11.48 2.47 -9.49
C GLY A 132 -10.50 3.45 -8.84
N LEU A 133 -9.39 2.91 -8.34
CA LEU A 133 -8.28 3.69 -7.78
C LEU A 133 -7.29 4.14 -8.87
N VAL A 134 -7.23 3.42 -9.97
CA VAL A 134 -6.38 3.69 -11.14
C VAL A 134 -7.14 3.39 -12.43
N GLU A 135 -6.83 4.11 -13.51
CA GLU A 135 -7.39 3.79 -14.83
C GLU A 135 -6.92 2.43 -15.35
N ARG A 136 -5.68 2.07 -15.04
CA ARG A 136 -5.05 0.82 -15.48
C ARG A 136 -4.14 0.23 -14.42
N ARG A 137 -4.31 -1.08 -14.19
CA ARG A 137 -3.43 -1.85 -13.28
C ARG A 137 -1.99 -1.91 -13.78
N SER A 138 -1.07 -2.11 -12.85
CA SER A 138 0.35 -2.37 -13.08
C SER A 138 0.70 -3.85 -12.86
N THR A 139 1.83 -4.28 -13.36
CA THR A 139 2.51 -5.47 -12.83
C THR A 139 3.28 -5.10 -11.57
N LEU A 140 3.61 -6.07 -10.71
CA LEU A 140 4.43 -5.81 -9.52
C LEU A 140 5.77 -5.18 -9.90
N ARG A 141 6.42 -5.64 -10.97
CA ARG A 141 7.68 -5.06 -11.45
C ARG A 141 7.54 -3.57 -11.81
N GLN A 142 6.54 -3.24 -12.61
CA GLN A 142 6.27 -1.84 -13.00
C GLN A 142 5.98 -0.97 -11.77
N MET A 143 5.18 -1.47 -10.83
CA MET A 143 4.88 -0.78 -9.58
C MET A 143 6.17 -0.48 -8.80
N LEU A 144 7.07 -1.44 -8.64
CA LEU A 144 8.32 -1.26 -7.91
C LEU A 144 9.26 -0.26 -8.59
N GLU A 145 9.41 -0.32 -9.91
CA GLU A 145 10.18 0.64 -10.71
C GLU A 145 9.61 2.07 -10.58
N CYS A 146 8.29 2.21 -10.62
CA CYS A 146 7.62 3.49 -10.44
C CYS A 146 7.80 4.05 -9.02
N ILE A 147 7.68 3.20 -7.98
CA ILE A 147 7.90 3.58 -6.58
C ILE A 147 9.33 4.10 -6.41
N GLU A 148 10.35 3.35 -6.89
CA GLU A 148 11.74 3.75 -6.80
C GLU A 148 11.95 5.12 -7.46
N THR A 149 11.47 5.30 -8.68
CA THR A 149 11.61 6.56 -9.42
C THR A 149 10.93 7.72 -8.69
N THR A 150 9.68 7.54 -8.26
CA THR A 150 8.90 8.61 -7.63
C THR A 150 9.47 9.01 -6.27
N VAL A 151 9.87 8.04 -5.45
CA VAL A 151 10.46 8.32 -4.12
C VAL A 151 11.79 9.05 -4.28
N ALA A 152 12.67 8.61 -5.20
CA ALA A 152 13.96 9.28 -5.46
C ALA A 152 13.77 10.73 -5.92
N GLN A 153 12.84 10.96 -6.85
CA GLN A 153 12.55 12.29 -7.35
C GLN A 153 12.05 13.21 -6.22
N ARG A 154 11.07 12.78 -5.44
CA ARG A 154 10.48 13.59 -4.37
C ARG A 154 11.48 13.95 -3.27
N LEU A 155 12.28 13.00 -2.85
CA LEU A 155 13.33 13.25 -1.85
C LEU A 155 14.37 14.26 -2.37
N SER A 156 14.72 14.18 -3.66
CA SER A 156 15.63 15.13 -4.30
C SER A 156 15.03 16.54 -4.40
N GLU A 157 13.74 16.66 -4.71
CA GLU A 157 13.03 17.94 -4.77
C GLU A 157 12.97 18.61 -3.41
N GLN A 158 12.69 17.85 -2.33
CA GLN A 158 12.68 18.36 -0.96
C GLN A 158 14.05 18.86 -0.50
N SER A 159 15.12 18.16 -0.87
CA SER A 159 16.49 18.56 -0.53
C SER A 159 16.92 19.86 -1.23
N ASN A 160 16.29 20.21 -2.36
CA ASN A 160 16.59 21.42 -3.13
C ASN A 160 15.70 22.62 -2.74
N GLN A 161 14.72 22.48 -1.86
CA GLN A 161 13.95 23.61 -1.35
C GLN A 161 14.78 24.38 -0.33
N PRO A 162 15.04 25.70 -0.53
CA PRO A 162 15.78 26.49 0.45
C PRO A 162 14.99 26.52 1.76
N THR A 163 15.63 26.14 2.86
CA THR A 163 15.08 26.26 4.21
C THR A 163 14.74 27.72 4.43
N MET A 164 13.44 28.09 4.41
CA MET A 164 12.99 29.38 4.91
C MET A 164 13.37 29.45 6.39
N GLN A 165 14.50 30.07 6.70
CA GLN A 165 14.84 30.47 8.03
C GLN A 165 13.75 31.45 8.50
N MET A 166 12.88 30.96 9.38
CA MET A 166 12.04 31.85 10.19
C MET A 166 12.98 32.68 11.05
N GLY A 167 13.26 33.90 10.57
CA GLY A 167 13.95 34.89 11.35
C GLY A 167 13.14 35.20 12.59
N VAL A 168 13.62 34.74 13.74
CA VAL A 168 13.19 35.26 15.04
C VAL A 168 13.73 36.68 15.09
N GLN A 169 12.87 37.66 14.83
CA GLN A 169 13.13 39.04 15.21
C GLN A 169 13.00 39.12 16.74
N GLU A 170 14.14 39.16 17.39
CA GLU A 170 14.24 39.67 18.78
C GLU A 170 13.90 41.15 18.78
N SER A 171 12.88 41.52 19.49
CA SER A 171 12.59 42.89 19.88
C SER A 171 12.28 42.90 21.37
#